data_a6b6f5061c7c47a5646c211dc6757333
#
_entry.id   a6b6f5061c7c47a5646c211dc6757333
#
_cell.length_a   1.000
_cell.length_b   1.000
_cell.length_c   1.000
_cell.angle_alpha   90.00
_cell.angle_beta   90.00
_cell.angle_gamma   90.00
#
_symmetry.space_group_name_H-M   'P 1'
#
loop_
_entity.id
_entity.type
_entity.pdbx_description
1 polymer ?
#
loop_
_entity_poly.entity_id
_entity_poly.type
_entity_poly.pdbx_seq_one_letter_code
_entity_poly.pdbx_strand_id
1 'polypeptide(L)'
;MKRHLKQICLLALVCLETFFLSCSGKKTETNQVTASSTKSNVLPEWALGGFVRPEGVNPIIQPRPESKFNCPMRKEPVGWEESDTFNPAATLKGDTICVLYRAEDNSAKGIGMRTSRIGLAESTDGITMIRRDKPVMYPAEDNVKEFEWPGGCEDPRVAMTEDGLYVMLYTAWNRDVPRLSVATSKDLLTWEKHGPAFAKAYNGRFKDMACKSGSIVTKLVDGKQTIAKVNGKYLMYWGEHMVAAATSDDLINWEPVLDDQNELLGLIYPREKYFDSALTECGPPAVITEDGILLLYNGKNETNEKRDPRFNAGTYSAGQVLFDLQHPYQAIGRLDVPFFRPMADFEKSGQYVDGTVFIEGLVFFKGKWYLYYGCADSMVGVAVYDPQNKAEGDMLP
;
A
#
# COMPACT_ATOMS: atom_id res chain seq x y z
N MET A 1 15.02 -51.98 -0.63
CA MET A 1 15.33 -53.09 0.32
C MET A 1 15.13 -52.57 1.75
N LYS A 2 14.11 -53.10 2.42
CA LYS A 2 13.87 -53.28 3.88
C LYS A 2 13.99 -52.00 4.75
N ARG A 3 12.94 -51.52 5.40
CA ARG A 3 11.94 -52.02 6.37
C ARG A 3 12.21 -51.52 7.80
N HIS A 4 11.19 -50.87 8.37
CA HIS A 4 10.67 -50.91 9.75
C HIS A 4 11.50 -50.30 10.90
N LEU A 5 10.98 -49.49 11.78
CA LEU A 5 10.09 -49.94 12.86
C LEU A 5 9.33 -48.77 13.54
N LYS A 6 8.08 -49.01 13.84
CA LYS A 6 7.21 -48.25 14.76
C LYS A 6 7.64 -48.51 16.21
N GLN A 7 7.46 -47.57 17.12
CA GLN A 7 7.00 -47.92 18.48
C GLN A 7 6.18 -46.82 19.11
N ILE A 8 5.03 -47.26 19.54
CA ILE A 8 3.97 -46.66 20.37
C ILE A 8 4.40 -46.84 21.82
N CYS A 9 4.15 -45.85 22.68
CA CYS A 9 3.92 -46.10 24.10
C CYS A 9 2.83 -45.17 24.65
N LEU A 10 1.85 -45.82 25.24
CA LEU A 10 0.60 -45.37 25.83
C LEU A 10 0.71 -45.45 27.36
N LEU A 11 -0.18 -44.72 28.08
CA LEU A 11 -0.55 -44.84 29.52
C LEU A 11 0.38 -44.05 30.51
N ALA A 12 -0.14 -43.36 31.51
CA ALA A 12 -1.29 -43.65 32.40
C ALA A 12 -1.89 -42.41 33.09
N LEU A 13 -3.15 -42.50 33.35
CA LEU A 13 -4.05 -41.73 34.20
C LEU A 13 -3.72 -41.98 35.69
N VAL A 14 -3.70 -40.94 36.54
CA VAL A 14 -3.98 -41.11 37.98
C VAL A 14 -4.82 -39.92 38.46
N CYS A 15 -6.03 -40.25 38.84
CA CYS A 15 -6.94 -39.41 39.65
C CYS A 15 -6.50 -39.39 41.10
N LEU A 16 -6.61 -38.23 41.75
CA LEU A 16 -6.79 -38.18 43.22
C LEU A 16 -7.73 -37.03 43.60
N GLU A 17 -8.92 -37.39 44.06
CA GLU A 17 -9.84 -36.55 44.78
C GLU A 17 -9.42 -36.42 46.24
N THR A 18 -9.54 -35.27 46.86
CA THR A 18 -9.91 -35.15 48.28
C THR A 18 -10.37 -33.74 48.66
N PHE A 19 -11.62 -33.67 49.04
CA PHE A 19 -12.28 -33.11 50.23
C PHE A 19 -12.36 -31.60 50.50
N PHE A 20 -13.58 -31.23 50.65
CA PHE A 20 -14.20 -29.99 51.13
C PHE A 20 -13.73 -29.51 52.51
N LEU A 21 -13.61 -28.19 52.63
CA LEU A 21 -14.00 -27.50 53.87
C LEU A 21 -14.70 -26.17 53.52
N SER A 22 -15.90 -26.06 53.96
CA SER A 22 -16.80 -24.92 53.89
C SER A 22 -16.38 -23.86 54.93
N CYS A 23 -16.22 -22.60 54.47
CA CYS A 23 -16.33 -21.44 55.35
C CYS A 23 -17.18 -20.36 54.71
N SER A 24 -18.28 -20.11 55.35
CA SER A 24 -19.27 -19.08 55.07
C SER A 24 -18.64 -17.68 55.27
N GLY A 25 -18.60 -16.88 54.23
CA GLY A 25 -18.20 -15.48 54.27
C GLY A 25 -19.12 -14.65 53.33
N LYS A 26 -19.71 -13.61 53.90
CA LYS A 26 -20.70 -12.70 53.34
C LYS A 26 -20.31 -12.21 51.93
N LYS A 27 -21.26 -12.37 51.00
CA LYS A 27 -21.23 -11.72 49.66
C LYS A 27 -21.36 -10.24 49.82
N THR A 28 -20.26 -9.51 49.50
CA THR A 28 -20.34 -8.12 49.08
C THR A 28 -20.54 -8.12 47.59
N GLU A 29 -21.69 -7.68 47.11
CA GLU A 29 -21.95 -7.45 45.71
C GLU A 29 -21.11 -6.23 45.25
N THR A 30 -19.98 -6.51 44.63
CA THR A 30 -19.30 -5.53 43.82
C THR A 30 -20.00 -5.52 42.46
N ASN A 31 -20.78 -4.48 42.22
CA ASN A 31 -21.24 -4.09 40.87
C ASN A 31 -20.01 -3.95 39.96
N GLN A 32 -19.71 -5.02 39.23
CA GLN A 32 -18.88 -4.86 38.03
C GLN A 32 -19.74 -4.11 37.01
N VAL A 33 -19.49 -2.81 36.91
CA VAL A 33 -19.84 -2.02 35.75
C VAL A 33 -19.04 -2.65 34.59
N THR A 34 -19.69 -3.51 33.84
CA THR A 34 -19.23 -3.88 32.51
C THR A 34 -19.26 -2.61 31.69
N ALA A 35 -18.09 -1.97 31.56
CA ALA A 35 -17.89 -0.95 30.56
C ALA A 35 -18.09 -1.63 29.19
N SER A 36 -19.29 -1.56 28.65
CA SER A 36 -19.56 -1.70 27.24
C SER A 36 -18.75 -0.63 26.56
N SER A 37 -17.56 -0.98 26.06
CA SER A 37 -16.84 -0.09 25.15
C SER A 37 -17.67 0.00 23.88
N THR A 38 -18.54 0.98 23.80
CA THR A 38 -19.03 1.48 22.52
C THR A 38 -17.81 1.89 21.76
N LYS A 39 -17.33 1.04 20.81
CA LYS A 39 -16.26 1.39 19.89
C LYS A 39 -16.71 2.68 19.21
N SER A 40 -15.98 3.76 19.43
CA SER A 40 -16.22 5.04 18.78
C SER A 40 -16.14 4.82 17.27
N ASN A 41 -17.16 5.28 16.53
CA ASN A 41 -17.14 5.32 15.07
C ASN A 41 -16.30 6.50 14.51
N VAL A 42 -15.61 7.21 15.40
CA VAL A 42 -14.78 8.36 15.06
C VAL A 42 -13.33 7.92 14.97
N LEU A 43 -12.63 8.37 13.92
CA LEU A 43 -11.19 8.18 13.78
C LEU A 43 -10.46 8.76 15.00
N PRO A 44 -9.40 8.08 15.52
CA PRO A 44 -8.56 8.66 16.55
C PRO A 44 -7.87 9.93 16.04
N GLU A 45 -7.51 10.83 16.95
CA GLU A 45 -6.96 12.15 16.60
C GLU A 45 -5.70 12.10 15.73
N TRP A 46 -4.86 11.08 15.92
CA TRP A 46 -3.65 10.86 15.13
C TRP A 46 -3.92 10.39 13.69
N ALA A 47 -5.13 9.88 13.38
CA ALA A 47 -5.44 9.36 12.06
C ALA A 47 -5.84 10.47 11.08
N LEU A 48 -5.40 10.33 9.86
CA LEU A 48 -5.77 11.20 8.74
C LEU A 48 -7.09 10.71 8.15
N GLY A 49 -8.15 11.56 8.11
CA GLY A 49 -9.38 11.01 7.58
C GLY A 49 -10.56 11.92 7.47
N GLY A 50 -11.69 11.27 7.22
CA GLY A 50 -12.87 11.91 6.69
C GLY A 50 -12.78 12.09 5.17
N PHE A 51 -12.12 11.15 4.46
CA PHE A 51 -12.04 11.18 3.00
C PHE A 51 -13.41 10.92 2.37
N VAL A 52 -13.88 11.85 1.57
CA VAL A 52 -15.17 11.83 0.89
C VAL A 52 -14.94 11.72 -0.62
N ARG A 53 -15.67 10.84 -1.28
CA ARG A 53 -15.71 10.78 -2.75
C ARG A 53 -16.51 11.96 -3.28
N PRO A 54 -15.93 12.81 -4.16
CA PRO A 54 -16.71 13.89 -4.79
C PRO A 54 -17.88 13.31 -5.60
N GLU A 55 -19.07 13.87 -5.45
CA GLU A 55 -20.28 13.39 -6.11
C GLU A 55 -20.20 13.54 -7.63
N GLY A 56 -20.58 12.50 -8.37
CA GLY A 56 -20.67 12.49 -9.84
C GLY A 56 -19.33 12.57 -10.58
N VAL A 57 -18.20 12.43 -9.89
CA VAL A 57 -16.85 12.61 -10.46
C VAL A 57 -16.17 11.28 -10.81
N ASN A 58 -16.22 10.33 -9.87
CA ASN A 58 -15.52 9.07 -10.01
C ASN A 58 -16.18 8.08 -10.98
N PRO A 59 -15.41 7.23 -11.68
CA PRO A 59 -13.95 7.17 -11.70
C PRO A 59 -13.33 8.28 -12.55
N ILE A 60 -12.16 8.82 -12.14
CA ILE A 60 -11.50 9.97 -12.81
C ILE A 60 -10.56 9.55 -13.96
N ILE A 61 -10.06 8.32 -13.96
CA ILE A 61 -9.29 7.73 -15.06
C ILE A 61 -9.86 6.35 -15.35
N GLN A 62 -10.13 6.08 -16.63
CA GLN A 62 -10.65 4.82 -17.13
C GLN A 62 -9.82 4.35 -18.33
N PRO A 63 -9.88 3.07 -18.73
CA PRO A 63 -9.25 2.57 -19.95
C PRO A 63 -9.59 3.44 -21.17
N ARG A 64 -8.63 3.58 -22.08
CA ARG A 64 -8.76 4.34 -23.32
C ARG A 64 -8.30 3.48 -24.51
N PRO A 65 -9.21 2.70 -25.14
CA PRO A 65 -8.87 1.72 -26.18
C PRO A 65 -8.23 2.32 -27.43
N GLU A 66 -8.52 3.60 -27.73
CA GLU A 66 -7.98 4.31 -28.90
C GLU A 66 -6.52 4.76 -28.73
N SER A 67 -6.00 4.78 -27.50
CA SER A 67 -4.62 5.24 -27.25
C SER A 67 -3.60 4.25 -27.82
N LYS A 68 -2.61 4.77 -28.56
CA LYS A 68 -1.56 3.97 -29.19
C LYS A 68 -0.18 4.47 -28.82
N PHE A 69 0.71 3.52 -28.54
CA PHE A 69 2.11 3.76 -28.23
C PHE A 69 3.00 2.79 -28.99
N ASN A 70 4.05 3.30 -29.65
CA ASN A 70 5.04 2.45 -30.31
C ASN A 70 5.92 1.77 -29.26
N CYS A 71 5.61 0.51 -28.94
CA CYS A 71 6.29 -0.24 -27.91
C CYS A 71 7.71 -0.63 -28.37
N PRO A 72 8.78 -0.20 -27.67
CA PRO A 72 10.14 -0.52 -28.09
C PRO A 72 10.43 -2.02 -28.00
N MET A 73 9.79 -2.73 -27.07
CA MET A 73 10.00 -4.16 -26.87
C MET A 73 9.32 -5.01 -27.95
N ARG A 74 8.13 -4.61 -28.41
CA ARG A 74 7.37 -5.31 -29.46
C ARG A 74 7.67 -4.79 -30.87
N LYS A 75 8.24 -3.58 -30.96
CA LYS A 75 8.52 -2.88 -32.24
C LYS A 75 7.27 -2.63 -33.09
N GLU A 76 6.13 -2.46 -32.42
CA GLU A 76 4.81 -2.22 -33.01
C GLU A 76 3.96 -1.29 -32.13
N PRO A 77 2.93 -0.63 -32.68
CA PRO A 77 1.96 0.10 -31.90
C PRO A 77 1.12 -0.85 -31.02
N VAL A 78 0.96 -0.50 -29.73
CA VAL A 78 0.11 -1.22 -28.78
C VAL A 78 -0.91 -0.28 -28.16
N GLY A 79 -2.07 -0.79 -27.78
CA GLY A 79 -3.07 -0.08 -26.97
C GLY A 79 -2.65 -0.12 -25.52
N TRP A 80 -1.74 0.76 -25.13
CA TRP A 80 -1.00 0.66 -23.87
C TRP A 80 -1.84 0.87 -22.58
N GLU A 81 -3.04 1.45 -22.72
CA GLU A 81 -4.01 1.66 -21.63
C GLU A 81 -5.42 1.21 -22.04
N GLU A 82 -5.51 0.20 -22.91
CA GLU A 82 -6.79 -0.22 -23.47
C GLU A 82 -7.58 -1.16 -22.56
N SER A 83 -6.90 -1.88 -21.65
CA SER A 83 -7.55 -2.87 -20.81
C SER A 83 -7.91 -2.33 -19.44
N ASP A 84 -6.93 -1.84 -18.69
CA ASP A 84 -7.13 -1.39 -17.32
C ASP A 84 -6.20 -0.21 -16.98
N THR A 85 -6.67 0.68 -16.10
CA THR A 85 -5.92 1.85 -15.57
C THR A 85 -6.18 1.97 -14.07
N PHE A 86 -5.17 1.77 -13.22
CA PHE A 86 -5.38 1.67 -11.78
C PHE A 86 -4.10 1.99 -10.99
N ASN A 87 -4.12 1.81 -9.68
CA ASN A 87 -2.99 1.92 -8.75
C ASN A 87 -2.15 3.19 -8.98
N PRO A 88 -2.73 4.38 -8.68
CA PRO A 88 -2.13 5.66 -9.00
C PRO A 88 -1.24 6.20 -7.88
N ALA A 89 -0.02 6.62 -8.20
CA ALA A 89 0.74 7.57 -7.38
C ALA A 89 0.24 9.01 -7.61
N ALA A 90 0.53 9.91 -6.66
CA ALA A 90 0.28 11.33 -6.80
C ALA A 90 1.41 12.17 -6.23
N THR A 91 1.71 13.30 -6.89
CA THR A 91 2.68 14.29 -6.44
C THR A 91 2.33 15.67 -7.01
N LEU A 92 3.07 16.71 -6.62
CA LEU A 92 2.89 18.06 -7.15
C LEU A 92 4.00 18.44 -8.12
N LYS A 93 3.62 19.20 -9.15
CA LYS A 93 4.52 19.95 -10.03
C LYS A 93 4.04 21.40 -10.10
N GLY A 94 4.66 22.28 -9.30
CA GLY A 94 4.13 23.62 -9.10
C GLY A 94 2.71 23.58 -8.51
N ASP A 95 1.78 24.27 -9.14
CA ASP A 95 0.35 24.31 -8.75
C ASP A 95 -0.51 23.26 -9.46
N THR A 96 0.09 22.15 -9.85
CA THR A 96 -0.59 21.07 -10.57
C THR A 96 -0.37 19.74 -9.85
N ILE A 97 -1.44 19.01 -9.62
CA ILE A 97 -1.37 17.61 -9.18
C ILE A 97 -1.02 16.75 -10.39
N CYS A 98 -0.02 15.90 -10.23
CA CYS A 98 0.39 14.88 -11.22
C CYS A 98 0.05 13.50 -10.68
N VAL A 99 -0.79 12.77 -11.40
CA VAL A 99 -1.21 11.41 -11.09
C VAL A 99 -0.51 10.47 -12.06
N LEU A 100 0.33 9.56 -11.52
CA LEU A 100 1.01 8.54 -12.30
C LEU A 100 0.29 7.21 -12.05
N TYR A 101 -0.30 6.64 -13.07
CA TYR A 101 -1.16 5.46 -12.94
C TYR A 101 -0.61 4.28 -13.73
N ARG A 102 -0.77 3.06 -13.17
CA ARG A 102 -0.55 1.82 -13.90
C ARG A 102 -1.57 1.70 -15.02
N ALA A 103 -1.11 1.33 -16.20
CA ALA A 103 -1.94 1.09 -17.38
C ALA A 103 -1.54 -0.21 -18.07
N GLU A 104 -2.51 -1.01 -18.46
CA GLU A 104 -2.31 -2.32 -19.05
C GLU A 104 -2.82 -2.41 -20.49
N ASP A 105 -2.00 -3.04 -21.33
CA ASP A 105 -2.41 -3.44 -22.69
C ASP A 105 -3.19 -4.76 -22.66
N ASN A 106 -3.67 -5.18 -23.83
CA ASN A 106 -4.41 -6.44 -24.01
C ASN A 106 -3.49 -7.59 -24.49
N SER A 107 -2.25 -7.63 -24.03
CA SER A 107 -1.25 -8.63 -24.49
C SER A 107 -1.47 -10.04 -23.96
N ALA A 108 -2.27 -10.20 -22.90
CA ALA A 108 -2.57 -11.47 -22.28
C ALA A 108 -3.91 -11.42 -21.54
N LYS A 109 -4.34 -12.56 -21.00
CA LYS A 109 -5.51 -12.69 -20.14
C LYS A 109 -5.08 -13.02 -18.72
N GLY A 110 -5.79 -12.47 -17.73
CA GLY A 110 -5.54 -12.73 -16.32
C GLY A 110 -4.69 -11.67 -15.65
N ILE A 111 -4.87 -11.58 -14.34
CA ILE A 111 -4.17 -10.64 -13.44
C ILE A 111 -2.66 -10.89 -13.50
N GLY A 112 -1.87 -9.81 -13.63
CA GLY A 112 -0.40 -9.88 -13.67
C GLY A 112 0.19 -10.46 -14.95
N MET A 113 -0.62 -10.82 -15.96
CA MET A 113 -0.13 -11.41 -17.20
C MET A 113 0.00 -10.42 -18.35
N ARG A 114 -0.58 -9.24 -18.25
CA ARG A 114 -0.49 -8.16 -19.23
C ARG A 114 0.81 -7.38 -19.07
N THR A 115 1.15 -6.55 -20.04
CA THR A 115 2.30 -5.65 -19.92
C THR A 115 1.85 -4.31 -19.36
N SER A 116 2.35 -3.96 -18.17
CA SER A 116 2.05 -2.74 -17.46
C SER A 116 3.02 -1.60 -17.82
N ARG A 117 2.51 -0.37 -17.86
CA ARG A 117 3.25 0.87 -18.09
C ARG A 117 2.70 1.96 -17.18
N ILE A 118 3.45 3.04 -16.99
CA ILE A 118 3.01 4.16 -16.18
C ILE A 118 2.57 5.30 -17.08
N GLY A 119 1.29 5.67 -16.96
CA GLY A 119 0.72 6.87 -17.55
C GLY A 119 0.86 8.09 -16.64
N LEU A 120 0.64 9.29 -17.19
CA LEU A 120 0.61 10.54 -16.46
C LEU A 120 -0.64 11.33 -16.80
N ALA A 121 -1.35 11.79 -15.78
CA ALA A 121 -2.44 12.75 -15.84
C ALA A 121 -2.13 13.95 -14.96
N GLU A 122 -2.54 15.14 -15.39
CA GLU A 122 -2.30 16.42 -14.70
C GLU A 122 -3.63 17.08 -14.37
N SER A 123 -3.72 17.76 -13.21
CA SER A 123 -4.94 18.42 -12.75
C SER A 123 -4.61 19.67 -11.92
N THR A 124 -5.35 20.77 -12.17
CA THR A 124 -5.27 22.00 -11.39
C THR A 124 -6.32 22.11 -10.28
N ASP A 125 -7.28 21.19 -10.26
CA ASP A 125 -8.37 21.08 -9.28
C ASP A 125 -8.35 19.78 -8.46
N GLY A 126 -7.50 18.81 -8.87
CA GLY A 126 -7.39 17.49 -8.25
C GLY A 126 -8.42 16.46 -8.71
N ILE A 127 -9.30 16.81 -9.62
CA ILE A 127 -10.46 16.02 -10.04
C ILE A 127 -10.50 15.85 -11.56
N THR A 128 -10.39 16.94 -12.32
CA THR A 128 -10.42 16.94 -13.78
C THR A 128 -9.04 16.58 -14.32
N MET A 129 -8.90 15.38 -14.92
CA MET A 129 -7.62 14.84 -15.37
C MET A 129 -7.36 15.08 -16.85
N ILE A 130 -6.21 15.72 -17.16
CA ILE A 130 -5.68 15.84 -18.52
C ILE A 130 -4.58 14.79 -18.68
N ARG A 131 -4.85 13.75 -19.46
CA ARG A 131 -3.98 12.60 -19.66
C ARG A 131 -2.98 12.83 -20.78
N ARG A 132 -1.76 12.31 -20.63
CA ARG A 132 -0.80 12.22 -21.72
C ARG A 132 -1.16 11.10 -22.69
N ASP A 133 -0.81 11.26 -23.97
CA ASP A 133 -1.12 10.28 -25.02
C ASP A 133 -0.18 9.07 -25.02
N LYS A 134 0.95 9.17 -24.32
CA LYS A 134 1.98 8.12 -24.25
C LYS A 134 2.36 7.86 -22.80
N PRO A 135 2.75 6.62 -22.45
CA PRO A 135 3.27 6.32 -21.14
C PRO A 135 4.58 7.08 -20.89
N VAL A 136 4.81 7.48 -19.64
CA VAL A 136 6.04 8.17 -19.21
C VAL A 136 7.11 7.20 -18.73
N MET A 137 6.72 5.98 -18.33
CA MET A 137 7.66 4.91 -17.99
C MET A 137 7.14 3.54 -18.48
N TYR A 138 8.01 2.72 -19.01
CA TYR A 138 7.69 1.46 -19.67
C TYR A 138 8.93 0.59 -19.81
N PRO A 139 8.81 -0.74 -19.99
CA PRO A 139 9.93 -1.61 -20.32
C PRO A 139 10.60 -1.21 -21.65
N ALA A 140 11.92 -1.13 -21.62
CA ALA A 140 12.74 -0.73 -22.78
C ALA A 140 13.97 -1.66 -22.93
N GLU A 141 14.71 -1.49 -24.03
CA GLU A 141 16.01 -2.15 -24.24
C GLU A 141 17.11 -1.43 -23.44
N ASP A 142 16.99 -1.47 -22.11
CA ASP A 142 17.88 -0.83 -21.16
C ASP A 142 18.48 -1.84 -20.15
N ASN A 143 19.24 -1.35 -19.19
CA ASN A 143 19.95 -2.16 -18.18
C ASN A 143 19.04 -2.79 -17.12
N VAL A 144 17.73 -2.47 -17.09
CA VAL A 144 16.76 -3.04 -16.16
C VAL A 144 15.71 -3.93 -16.84
N LYS A 145 15.85 -4.13 -18.17
CA LYS A 145 14.97 -4.96 -18.98
C LYS A 145 14.66 -6.34 -18.38
N GLU A 146 15.66 -6.99 -17.82
CA GLU A 146 15.52 -8.34 -17.24
C GLU A 146 14.55 -8.37 -16.04
N PHE A 147 14.36 -7.24 -15.37
CA PHE A 147 13.46 -7.12 -14.21
C PHE A 147 12.04 -6.72 -14.61
N GLU A 148 11.85 -6.09 -15.78
CA GLU A 148 10.58 -5.51 -16.21
C GLU A 148 9.87 -6.30 -17.30
N TRP A 149 10.61 -6.95 -18.21
CA TRP A 149 9.99 -7.61 -19.36
C TRP A 149 9.73 -9.09 -19.09
N PRO A 150 8.52 -9.62 -19.46
CA PRO A 150 7.44 -8.97 -20.21
C PRO A 150 6.28 -8.43 -19.37
N GLY A 151 6.33 -8.41 -18.05
CA GLY A 151 5.27 -7.96 -17.15
C GLY A 151 5.12 -6.44 -17.09
N GLY A 152 6.20 -5.69 -16.90
CA GLY A 152 6.17 -4.24 -17.00
C GLY A 152 6.60 -3.48 -15.76
N CYS A 153 6.20 -2.22 -15.75
CA CYS A 153 6.36 -1.30 -14.63
C CYS A 153 4.99 -1.16 -13.96
N GLU A 154 4.89 -1.51 -12.67
CA GLU A 154 3.64 -1.61 -11.94
C GLU A 154 3.65 -0.75 -10.67
N ASP A 155 2.46 -0.36 -10.22
CA ASP A 155 2.14 0.14 -8.89
C ASP A 155 3.12 1.23 -8.40
N PRO A 156 3.14 2.42 -9.04
CA PRO A 156 4.07 3.49 -8.70
C PRO A 156 3.71 4.17 -7.38
N ARG A 157 4.72 4.53 -6.57
CA ARG A 157 4.62 5.48 -5.46
C ARG A 157 5.66 6.55 -5.68
N VAL A 158 5.27 7.82 -5.64
CA VAL A 158 6.16 8.94 -5.97
C VAL A 158 6.23 9.92 -4.81
N ALA A 159 7.45 10.32 -4.47
CA ALA A 159 7.72 11.40 -3.54
C ALA A 159 8.76 12.35 -4.13
N MET A 160 8.80 13.59 -3.67
CA MET A 160 9.69 14.63 -4.17
C MET A 160 10.66 15.08 -3.07
N THR A 161 11.92 15.30 -3.42
CA THR A 161 12.89 15.92 -2.53
C THR A 161 12.67 17.45 -2.43
N GLU A 162 13.25 18.10 -1.44
CA GLU A 162 13.14 19.57 -1.27
C GLU A 162 13.71 20.34 -2.48
N ASP A 163 14.72 19.80 -3.17
CA ASP A 163 15.33 20.37 -4.37
C ASP A 163 14.64 19.98 -5.69
N GLY A 164 13.50 19.27 -5.59
CA GLY A 164 12.61 19.00 -6.72
C GLY A 164 12.94 17.75 -7.54
N LEU A 165 13.76 16.83 -7.02
CA LEU A 165 13.93 15.51 -7.63
C LEU A 165 12.75 14.60 -7.24
N TYR A 166 12.09 14.02 -8.22
CA TYR A 166 11.06 13.00 -8.00
C TYR A 166 11.71 11.62 -7.89
N VAL A 167 11.30 10.88 -6.87
CA VAL A 167 11.73 9.49 -6.65
C VAL A 167 10.48 8.61 -6.74
N MET A 168 10.50 7.68 -7.67
CA MET A 168 9.46 6.66 -7.84
C MET A 168 9.96 5.34 -7.30
N LEU A 169 9.18 4.73 -6.42
CA LEU A 169 9.25 3.31 -6.11
C LEU A 169 8.18 2.59 -6.92
N TYR A 170 8.55 1.56 -7.65
CA TYR A 170 7.63 0.80 -8.50
C TYR A 170 7.96 -0.68 -8.46
N THR A 171 7.01 -1.51 -8.84
CA THR A 171 7.25 -2.94 -9.02
C THR A 171 7.73 -3.21 -10.45
N ALA A 172 8.99 -3.60 -10.58
CA ALA A 172 9.49 -4.20 -11.82
C ALA A 172 9.04 -5.66 -11.88
N TRP A 173 8.21 -6.01 -12.89
CA TRP A 173 7.58 -7.31 -13.02
C TRP A 173 8.01 -8.01 -14.31
N ASN A 174 8.70 -9.11 -14.20
CA ASN A 174 9.14 -9.92 -15.36
C ASN A 174 8.33 -11.20 -15.54
N ARG A 175 7.19 -11.34 -14.87
CA ARG A 175 6.32 -12.52 -14.78
C ARG A 175 6.94 -13.72 -14.06
N ASP A 176 8.00 -13.49 -13.30
CA ASP A 176 8.66 -14.49 -12.48
C ASP A 176 8.84 -13.98 -11.04
N VAL A 177 9.57 -12.88 -10.85
CA VAL A 177 9.84 -12.30 -9.54
C VAL A 177 9.51 -10.80 -9.56
N PRO A 178 8.54 -10.33 -8.75
CA PRO A 178 8.31 -8.90 -8.56
C PRO A 178 9.45 -8.29 -7.73
N ARG A 179 10.00 -7.15 -8.16
CA ARG A 179 11.07 -6.46 -7.43
C ARG A 179 10.72 -5.00 -7.22
N LEU A 180 10.75 -4.55 -5.97
CA LEU A 180 10.69 -3.13 -5.64
C LEU A 180 11.88 -2.44 -6.27
N SER A 181 11.64 -1.53 -7.20
CA SER A 181 12.64 -0.85 -8.01
C SER A 181 12.54 0.66 -7.89
N VAL A 182 13.62 1.35 -8.19
CA VAL A 182 13.74 2.80 -8.07
C VAL A 182 13.90 3.45 -9.44
N ALA A 183 13.19 4.56 -9.65
CA ALA A 183 13.42 5.47 -10.75
C ALA A 183 13.41 6.92 -10.26
N THR A 184 14.15 7.81 -10.94
CA THR A 184 14.21 9.24 -10.61
C THR A 184 13.88 10.10 -11.83
N SER A 185 13.30 11.28 -11.58
CA SER A 185 12.95 12.24 -12.63
C SER A 185 13.03 13.67 -12.13
N LYS A 186 13.34 14.61 -13.04
CA LYS A 186 13.28 16.05 -12.76
C LYS A 186 12.01 16.70 -13.30
N ASP A 187 11.25 16.00 -14.14
CA ASP A 187 10.14 16.57 -14.90
C ASP A 187 8.85 15.72 -14.91
N LEU A 188 8.89 14.50 -14.33
CA LEU A 188 7.85 13.47 -14.35
C LEU A 188 7.59 12.87 -15.75
N LEU A 189 8.33 13.27 -16.76
CA LEU A 189 8.18 12.82 -18.15
C LEU A 189 9.27 11.84 -18.56
N THR A 190 10.49 12.11 -18.08
CA THR A 190 11.66 11.28 -18.37
C THR A 190 12.18 10.69 -17.07
N TRP A 191 12.31 9.37 -17.03
CA TRP A 191 12.69 8.62 -15.85
C TRP A 191 14.02 7.89 -16.06
N GLU A 192 14.96 8.11 -15.16
CA GLU A 192 16.16 7.32 -15.03
C GLU A 192 15.87 6.11 -14.12
N LYS A 193 15.96 4.91 -14.66
CA LYS A 193 15.70 3.66 -13.93
C LYS A 193 16.98 3.13 -13.30
N HIS A 194 16.94 2.85 -12.00
CA HIS A 194 18.08 2.38 -11.22
C HIS A 194 18.03 0.88 -10.91
N GLY A 195 16.90 0.21 -11.20
CA GLY A 195 16.69 -1.22 -10.93
C GLY A 195 16.27 -1.50 -9.49
N PRO A 196 16.41 -2.77 -9.03
CA PRO A 196 15.91 -3.19 -7.74
C PRO A 196 16.55 -2.44 -6.56
N ALA A 197 15.72 -1.91 -5.67
CA ALA A 197 16.12 -1.09 -4.53
C ALA A 197 17.14 -1.79 -3.61
N PHE A 198 17.02 -3.10 -3.44
CA PHE A 198 17.84 -3.90 -2.54
C PHE A 198 18.99 -4.65 -3.22
N ALA A 199 19.26 -4.37 -4.51
CA ALA A 199 20.26 -5.12 -5.28
C ALA A 199 21.67 -5.13 -4.67
N LYS A 200 22.06 -4.06 -3.96
CA LYS A 200 23.38 -3.93 -3.33
C LYS A 200 23.38 -4.22 -1.83
N ALA A 201 22.20 -4.32 -1.21
CA ALA A 201 22.06 -4.50 0.22
C ALA A 201 22.75 -5.78 0.69
N TYR A 202 23.53 -5.66 1.77
CA TYR A 202 24.26 -6.78 2.40
C TYR A 202 25.01 -7.64 1.38
N ASN A 203 25.80 -7.01 0.51
CA ASN A 203 26.56 -7.65 -0.57
C ASN A 203 25.69 -8.44 -1.56
N GLY A 204 24.48 -7.95 -1.85
CA GLY A 204 23.57 -8.55 -2.82
C GLY A 204 22.67 -9.66 -2.27
N ARG A 205 22.62 -9.85 -0.94
CA ARG A 205 21.76 -10.87 -0.30
C ARG A 205 20.29 -10.79 -0.73
N PHE A 206 19.79 -9.59 -0.97
CA PHE A 206 18.37 -9.35 -1.28
C PHE A 206 18.09 -9.02 -2.76
N LYS A 207 19.08 -9.22 -3.65
CA LYS A 207 18.94 -8.90 -5.08
C LYS A 207 17.77 -9.61 -5.76
N ASP A 208 17.55 -10.88 -5.43
CA ASP A 208 16.55 -11.74 -6.06
C ASP A 208 15.31 -11.97 -5.16
N MET A 209 15.16 -11.18 -4.12
CA MET A 209 14.01 -11.27 -3.22
C MET A 209 12.76 -10.72 -3.91
N ALA A 210 11.66 -11.51 -3.88
CA ALA A 210 10.35 -11.03 -4.26
C ALA A 210 9.88 -9.96 -3.27
N CYS A 211 9.63 -8.75 -3.76
CA CYS A 211 9.21 -7.62 -2.93
C CYS A 211 8.55 -6.53 -3.77
N LYS A 212 7.65 -5.76 -3.15
CA LYS A 212 7.00 -4.61 -3.77
C LYS A 212 6.53 -3.59 -2.73
N SER A 213 5.88 -2.52 -3.17
CA SER A 213 5.12 -1.56 -2.36
C SER A 213 5.96 -0.82 -1.33
N GLY A 214 6.67 0.21 -1.78
CA GLY A 214 7.49 1.07 -0.93
C GLY A 214 6.84 2.43 -0.67
N SER A 215 6.78 2.84 0.61
CA SER A 215 6.26 4.13 1.09
C SER A 215 7.40 4.93 1.70
N ILE A 216 8.00 5.86 0.94
CA ILE A 216 9.05 6.76 1.44
C ILE A 216 8.43 7.71 2.47
N VAL A 217 9.16 7.97 3.56
CA VAL A 217 8.73 8.92 4.59
C VAL A 217 8.90 10.35 4.09
N THR A 218 7.83 11.11 4.22
CA THR A 218 7.71 12.51 3.80
C THR A 218 7.28 13.40 4.97
N LYS A 219 7.43 14.70 4.81
CA LYS A 219 6.90 15.72 5.72
C LYS A 219 6.20 16.82 4.90
N LEU A 220 5.28 17.51 5.53
CA LEU A 220 4.65 18.68 4.95
C LEU A 220 5.43 19.94 5.35
N VAL A 221 6.00 20.66 4.37
CA VAL A 221 6.73 21.91 4.56
C VAL A 221 6.11 22.97 3.67
N ASP A 222 5.61 24.06 4.25
CA ASP A 222 4.97 25.17 3.53
C ASP A 222 3.91 24.68 2.51
N GLY A 223 3.09 23.69 2.92
CA GLY A 223 2.05 23.10 2.09
C GLY A 223 2.57 22.14 0.99
N LYS A 224 3.85 21.83 0.95
CA LYS A 224 4.44 20.86 0.03
C LYS A 224 4.89 19.60 0.77
N GLN A 225 4.51 18.45 0.24
CA GLN A 225 4.93 17.16 0.74
C GLN A 225 6.30 16.78 0.14
N THR A 226 7.33 16.73 0.97
CA THR A 226 8.71 16.44 0.55
C THR A 226 9.30 15.28 1.34
N ILE A 227 10.23 14.55 0.72
CA ILE A 227 10.97 13.46 1.36
C ILE A 227 11.72 14.00 2.58
N ALA A 228 11.66 13.25 3.68
CA ALA A 228 12.30 13.61 4.94
C ALA A 228 13.26 12.52 5.41
N LYS A 229 14.31 12.94 6.13
CA LYS A 229 15.18 12.02 6.86
C LYS A 229 14.62 11.78 8.26
N VAL A 230 14.72 10.54 8.72
CA VAL A 230 14.44 10.11 10.08
C VAL A 230 15.72 9.55 10.66
N ASN A 231 16.15 10.04 11.82
CA ASN A 231 17.42 9.64 12.45
C ASN A 231 18.64 9.76 11.50
N GLY A 232 18.64 10.79 10.63
CA GLY A 232 19.75 11.10 9.72
C GLY A 232 19.75 10.35 8.39
N LYS A 233 18.89 9.35 8.17
CA LYS A 233 18.75 8.58 6.93
C LYS A 233 17.37 8.78 6.30
N TYR A 234 17.27 8.58 5.00
CA TYR A 234 15.97 8.36 4.36
C TYR A 234 15.40 7.03 4.83
N LEU A 235 14.10 7.01 5.07
CA LEU A 235 13.37 5.85 5.55
C LEU A 235 12.21 5.55 4.58
N MET A 236 11.98 4.28 4.30
CA MET A 236 10.74 3.79 3.72
C MET A 236 10.19 2.61 4.51
N TYR A 237 8.88 2.51 4.57
CA TYR A 237 8.17 1.27 4.86
C TYR A 237 7.90 0.55 3.56
N TRP A 238 7.97 -0.78 3.55
CA TRP A 238 7.78 -1.55 2.33
C TRP A 238 7.23 -2.95 2.63
N GLY A 239 6.64 -3.57 1.63
CA GLY A 239 6.24 -4.97 1.68
C GLY A 239 4.77 -5.22 1.42
N GLU A 240 4.51 -6.46 1.08
CA GLU A 240 3.23 -7.12 0.92
C GLU A 240 3.19 -8.33 1.85
N HIS A 241 2.06 -8.64 2.48
CA HIS A 241 1.86 -9.60 3.57
C HIS A 241 2.46 -9.18 4.92
N MET A 242 3.66 -8.65 4.91
CA MET A 242 4.32 -8.09 6.08
C MET A 242 4.91 -6.74 5.69
N VAL A 243 4.68 -5.72 6.51
CA VAL A 243 5.38 -4.44 6.36
C VAL A 243 6.68 -4.48 7.13
N ALA A 244 7.76 -4.16 6.44
CA ALA A 244 9.10 -3.98 6.97
C ALA A 244 9.58 -2.54 6.74
N ALA A 245 10.81 -2.22 7.13
CA ALA A 245 11.44 -0.94 6.86
C ALA A 245 12.76 -1.10 6.11
N ALA A 246 13.18 -0.04 5.43
CA ALA A 246 14.51 0.08 4.85
C ALA A 246 15.03 1.52 4.94
N THR A 247 16.34 1.68 4.99
CA THR A 247 17.00 2.99 5.04
C THR A 247 17.89 3.21 3.84
N SER A 248 18.12 4.48 3.49
CA SER A 248 19.01 4.88 2.39
C SER A 248 19.76 6.16 2.72
N ASP A 249 20.93 6.33 2.14
CA ASP A 249 21.68 7.58 2.17
C ASP A 249 21.47 8.41 0.89
N ASP A 250 21.04 7.77 -0.22
CA ASP A 250 21.00 8.35 -1.57
C ASP A 250 19.64 8.24 -2.29
N LEU A 251 18.61 7.64 -1.66
CA LEU A 251 17.27 7.37 -2.23
C LEU A 251 17.26 6.33 -3.36
N ILE A 252 18.39 5.80 -3.76
CA ILE A 252 18.52 4.82 -4.85
C ILE A 252 18.83 3.43 -4.28
N ASN A 253 19.85 3.37 -3.42
CA ASN A 253 20.28 2.12 -2.80
C ASN A 253 19.70 2.04 -1.38
N TRP A 254 18.90 1.02 -1.15
CA TRP A 254 18.20 0.83 0.11
C TRP A 254 18.70 -0.42 0.84
N GLU A 255 18.78 -0.33 2.15
CA GLU A 255 19.15 -1.45 3.02
C GLU A 255 17.95 -1.83 3.89
N PRO A 256 17.37 -3.03 3.74
CA PRO A 256 16.32 -3.53 4.64
C PRO A 256 16.81 -3.55 6.10
N VAL A 257 15.92 -3.19 7.02
CA VAL A 257 16.20 -3.29 8.45
C VAL A 257 16.08 -4.74 8.89
N LEU A 258 17.10 -5.23 9.59
CA LEU A 258 17.16 -6.61 10.08
C LEU A 258 17.00 -6.65 11.60
N ASP A 259 16.50 -7.76 12.10
CA ASP A 259 16.43 -8.09 13.53
C ASP A 259 17.76 -8.62 14.08
N ASP A 260 17.77 -8.98 15.37
CA ASP A 260 18.96 -9.53 16.05
C ASP A 260 19.38 -10.90 15.51
N GLN A 261 18.51 -11.62 14.80
CA GLN A 261 18.79 -12.87 14.12
C GLN A 261 19.29 -12.67 12.69
N ASN A 262 19.44 -11.40 12.26
CA ASN A 262 19.85 -11.01 10.92
C ASN A 262 18.81 -11.39 9.84
N GLU A 263 17.51 -11.46 10.23
CA GLU A 263 16.38 -11.65 9.34
C GLU A 263 15.61 -10.33 9.17
N LEU A 264 14.70 -10.25 8.19
CA LEU A 264 13.91 -9.04 7.96
C LEU A 264 13.07 -8.69 9.20
N LEU A 265 13.21 -7.45 9.69
CA LEU A 265 12.41 -6.97 10.80
C LEU A 265 10.98 -6.66 10.33
N GLY A 266 10.03 -7.52 10.68
CA GLY A 266 8.61 -7.29 10.42
C GLY A 266 7.99 -6.34 11.44
N LEU A 267 7.29 -5.32 10.97
CA LEU A 267 6.72 -4.25 11.79
C LEU A 267 5.22 -4.41 12.01
N ILE A 268 4.48 -4.74 10.94
CA ILE A 268 3.06 -5.11 11.04
C ILE A 268 2.76 -6.32 10.16
N TYR A 269 1.79 -7.11 10.62
CA TYR A 269 1.35 -8.35 9.99
C TYR A 269 -0.17 -8.35 9.82
N PRO A 270 -0.72 -9.23 8.97
CA PRO A 270 -2.15 -9.54 8.94
C PRO A 270 -2.67 -9.92 10.33
N ARG A 271 -3.92 -9.54 10.64
CA ARG A 271 -4.56 -9.80 11.93
C ARG A 271 -5.83 -10.62 11.74
N GLU A 272 -5.88 -11.82 12.29
CA GLU A 272 -7.09 -12.64 12.25
C GLU A 272 -8.31 -11.88 12.81
N LYS A 273 -9.47 -12.00 12.12
CA LYS A 273 -10.71 -11.30 12.45
C LYS A 273 -10.74 -9.79 12.27
N TYR A 274 -9.73 -9.24 11.58
CA TYR A 274 -9.72 -7.84 11.15
C TYR A 274 -9.79 -7.75 9.62
N PHE A 275 -10.10 -6.56 9.10
CA PHE A 275 -10.22 -6.30 7.66
C PHE A 275 -8.93 -6.60 6.86
N ASP A 276 -7.81 -6.67 7.55
CA ASP A 276 -6.47 -6.91 7.03
C ASP A 276 -5.95 -8.32 7.35
N SER A 277 -6.86 -9.30 7.42
CA SER A 277 -6.53 -10.65 7.90
C SER A 277 -5.75 -11.52 6.93
N ALA A 278 -5.78 -11.22 5.63
CA ALA A 278 -5.01 -11.97 4.62
C ALA A 278 -3.70 -11.27 4.24
N LEU A 279 -3.69 -9.92 4.27
CA LEU A 279 -2.57 -9.15 3.72
C LEU A 279 -2.52 -7.75 4.34
N THR A 280 -1.29 -7.26 4.54
CA THR A 280 -0.96 -5.85 4.77
C THR A 280 0.05 -5.40 3.73
N GLU A 281 -0.22 -4.30 3.04
CA GLU A 281 0.64 -3.82 1.96
C GLU A 281 0.77 -2.30 2.01
N CYS A 282 1.98 -1.77 1.91
CA CYS A 282 2.22 -0.33 1.97
C CYS A 282 1.44 0.43 0.90
N GLY A 283 0.84 1.53 1.31
CA GLY A 283 0.09 2.45 0.46
C GLY A 283 0.94 3.61 -0.07
N PRO A 284 0.42 4.86 -0.04
CA PRO A 284 1.17 6.04 -0.50
C PRO A 284 2.37 6.36 0.39
N PRO A 285 3.24 7.31 0.01
CA PRO A 285 4.31 7.81 0.85
C PRO A 285 3.82 8.16 2.26
N ALA A 286 4.53 7.68 3.28
CA ALA A 286 4.20 7.93 4.69
C ALA A 286 4.44 9.39 5.06
N VAL A 287 3.72 9.90 6.06
CA VAL A 287 3.76 11.33 6.42
C VAL A 287 4.16 11.50 7.88
N ILE A 288 5.18 12.32 8.14
CA ILE A 288 5.48 12.77 9.50
C ILE A 288 4.39 13.75 9.94
N THR A 289 3.77 13.47 11.07
CA THR A 289 2.78 14.28 11.76
C THR A 289 3.30 14.72 13.13
N GLU A 290 2.52 15.47 13.88
CA GLU A 290 2.84 15.83 15.28
C GLU A 290 2.84 14.60 16.20
N ASP A 291 2.05 13.56 15.87
CA ASP A 291 1.90 12.33 16.65
C ASP A 291 2.95 11.26 16.33
N GLY A 292 3.64 11.35 15.18
CA GLY A 292 4.60 10.34 14.73
C GLY A 292 4.70 10.21 13.21
N ILE A 293 5.01 9.01 12.72
CA ILE A 293 5.05 8.71 11.29
C ILE A 293 3.80 7.92 10.92
N LEU A 294 2.93 8.53 10.15
CA LEU A 294 1.67 7.94 9.70
C LEU A 294 1.89 7.18 8.38
N LEU A 295 1.67 5.88 8.41
CA LEU A 295 1.63 5.03 7.22
C LEU A 295 0.18 4.64 6.92
N LEU A 296 -0.29 4.98 5.73
CA LEU A 296 -1.52 4.43 5.16
C LEU A 296 -1.17 3.13 4.42
N TYR A 297 -1.96 2.09 4.60
CA TYR A 297 -1.71 0.77 4.02
C TYR A 297 -2.98 0.12 3.47
N ASN A 298 -2.81 -0.81 2.55
CA ASN A 298 -3.87 -1.66 2.01
C ASN A 298 -3.97 -2.94 2.84
N GLY A 299 -5.17 -3.27 3.28
CA GLY A 299 -5.49 -4.52 3.97
C GLY A 299 -6.43 -5.36 3.13
N LYS A 300 -6.18 -6.66 3.02
CA LYS A 300 -7.07 -7.62 2.37
C LYS A 300 -7.73 -8.50 3.41
N ASN A 301 -9.05 -8.67 3.30
CA ASN A 301 -9.78 -9.59 4.13
C ASN A 301 -9.61 -11.03 3.64
N GLU A 302 -9.46 -11.97 4.57
CA GLU A 302 -9.38 -13.40 4.26
C GLU A 302 -10.63 -13.95 3.60
N THR A 303 -10.49 -15.08 2.92
CA THR A 303 -11.62 -15.80 2.31
C THR A 303 -12.17 -16.92 3.20
N ASN A 304 -11.42 -17.31 4.21
CA ASN A 304 -11.75 -18.40 5.16
C ASN A 304 -12.30 -17.87 6.50
N GLU A 305 -12.37 -18.73 7.51
CA GLU A 305 -12.87 -18.39 8.86
C GLU A 305 -12.03 -17.34 9.61
N LYS A 306 -10.82 -17.04 9.17
CA LYS A 306 -9.97 -16.00 9.77
C LYS A 306 -10.37 -14.58 9.36
N ARG A 307 -11.25 -14.45 8.38
CA ARG A 307 -11.73 -13.15 7.89
C ARG A 307 -12.44 -12.35 8.97
N ASP A 308 -12.49 -11.04 8.77
CA ASP A 308 -13.44 -10.17 9.46
C ASP A 308 -14.84 -10.41 8.87
N PRO A 309 -15.81 -10.90 9.66
CA PRO A 309 -17.15 -11.21 9.15
C PRO A 309 -17.98 -9.99 8.75
N ARG A 310 -17.54 -8.77 9.13
CA ARG A 310 -18.23 -7.51 8.79
C ARG A 310 -18.04 -7.13 7.31
N PHE A 311 -17.03 -7.70 6.63
CA PHE A 311 -16.68 -7.41 5.24
C PHE A 311 -16.76 -8.66 4.37
N ASN A 312 -16.93 -8.44 3.07
CA ASN A 312 -16.89 -9.53 2.09
C ASN A 312 -15.50 -10.20 2.10
N ALA A 313 -15.49 -11.50 1.76
CA ALA A 313 -14.27 -12.24 1.55
C ALA A 313 -13.46 -11.63 0.41
N GLY A 314 -12.14 -11.55 0.55
CA GLY A 314 -11.26 -11.02 -0.49
C GLY A 314 -11.24 -9.49 -0.66
N THR A 315 -12.12 -8.75 0.04
CA THR A 315 -12.20 -7.28 -0.05
C THR A 315 -10.88 -6.61 0.34
N TYR A 316 -10.41 -5.69 -0.49
CA TYR A 316 -9.33 -4.75 -0.16
C TYR A 316 -9.90 -3.45 0.41
N SER A 317 -9.35 -3.02 1.52
CA SER A 317 -9.71 -1.77 2.22
C SER A 317 -8.48 -1.10 2.80
N ALA A 318 -8.55 0.19 3.05
CA ALA A 318 -7.40 0.96 3.53
C ALA A 318 -7.39 1.11 5.06
N GLY A 319 -6.22 0.91 5.66
CA GLY A 319 -5.93 1.10 7.08
C GLY A 319 -4.86 2.15 7.32
N GLN A 320 -4.66 2.49 8.59
CA GLN A 320 -3.62 3.39 9.03
C GLN A 320 -2.88 2.80 10.23
N VAL A 321 -1.58 3.03 10.28
CA VAL A 321 -0.71 2.71 11.41
C VAL A 321 0.18 3.92 11.70
N LEU A 322 0.33 4.24 12.99
CA LEU A 322 1.22 5.28 13.49
C LEU A 322 2.46 4.63 14.07
N PHE A 323 3.63 5.05 13.62
CA PHE A 323 4.92 4.68 14.17
C PHE A 323 5.50 5.83 15.02
N ASP A 324 6.24 5.47 16.06
CA ASP A 324 6.96 6.46 16.89
C ASP A 324 8.05 7.16 16.06
N LEU A 325 8.15 8.49 16.16
CA LEU A 325 9.10 9.26 15.34
C LEU A 325 10.57 9.00 15.75
N GLN A 326 10.84 8.75 17.04
CA GLN A 326 12.19 8.48 17.54
C GLN A 326 12.57 7.00 17.38
N HIS A 327 11.55 6.11 17.46
CA HIS A 327 11.69 4.66 17.28
C HIS A 327 10.84 4.21 16.07
N PRO A 328 11.26 4.55 14.83
CA PRO A 328 10.42 4.45 13.63
C PRO A 328 10.05 3.01 13.23
N TYR A 329 10.53 2.03 13.95
CA TYR A 329 10.18 0.62 13.79
C TYR A 329 9.16 0.13 14.82
N GLN A 330 8.70 1.01 15.72
CA GLN A 330 7.71 0.70 16.73
C GLN A 330 6.34 1.29 16.35
N ALA A 331 5.38 0.42 16.04
CA ALA A 331 3.98 0.83 15.86
C ALA A 331 3.38 1.19 17.23
N ILE A 332 2.83 2.40 17.36
CA ILE A 332 2.19 2.92 18.58
C ILE A 332 0.68 3.09 18.46
N GLY A 333 0.15 2.99 17.22
CA GLY A 333 -1.29 3.00 16.93
C GLY A 333 -1.58 2.28 15.63
N ARG A 334 -2.72 1.57 15.54
CA ARG A 334 -3.20 0.92 14.31
C ARG A 334 -4.72 0.84 14.36
N LEU A 335 -5.38 1.21 13.25
CA LEU A 335 -6.83 1.15 13.16
C LEU A 335 -7.32 -0.30 13.19
N ASP A 336 -8.41 -0.54 13.92
CA ASP A 336 -9.11 -1.83 13.99
C ASP A 336 -10.17 -2.00 12.90
N VAL A 337 -10.51 -0.88 12.24
CA VAL A 337 -11.48 -0.83 11.13
C VAL A 337 -10.85 -0.05 9.98
N PRO A 338 -11.22 -0.34 8.73
CA PRO A 338 -10.69 0.44 7.62
C PRO A 338 -11.23 1.88 7.68
N PHE A 339 -10.39 2.86 7.39
CA PHE A 339 -10.82 4.24 7.25
C PHE A 339 -11.41 4.53 5.86
N PHE A 340 -11.13 3.66 4.87
CA PHE A 340 -11.63 3.78 3.51
C PHE A 340 -11.85 2.37 2.92
N ARG A 341 -13.03 2.12 2.34
CA ARG A 341 -13.46 0.78 1.86
C ARG A 341 -14.30 0.89 0.60
N PRO A 342 -14.45 -0.19 -0.19
CA PRO A 342 -15.28 -0.19 -1.39
C PRO A 342 -16.75 0.07 -1.06
N MET A 343 -17.31 1.14 -1.62
CA MET A 343 -18.71 1.54 -1.48
C MET A 343 -19.44 1.59 -2.82
N ALA A 344 -18.81 2.21 -3.83
CA ALA A 344 -19.39 2.44 -5.14
C ALA A 344 -19.29 1.19 -6.05
N ASP A 345 -20.14 1.13 -7.08
CA ASP A 345 -20.20 -0.02 -7.99
C ASP A 345 -18.92 -0.18 -8.80
N PHE A 346 -18.28 0.92 -9.23
CA PHE A 346 -17.01 0.88 -9.97
C PHE A 346 -15.82 0.37 -9.13
N GLU A 347 -15.95 0.33 -7.81
CA GLU A 347 -14.97 -0.25 -6.90
C GLU A 347 -15.16 -1.77 -6.69
N LYS A 348 -16.20 -2.33 -7.30
CA LYS A 348 -16.62 -3.74 -7.20
C LYS A 348 -16.77 -4.41 -8.55
N SER A 349 -16.44 -3.70 -9.64
CA SER A 349 -16.59 -4.17 -11.02
C SER A 349 -15.31 -3.93 -11.80
N GLY A 350 -14.54 -4.97 -12.04
CA GLY A 350 -13.25 -4.92 -12.71
C GLY A 350 -12.54 -6.26 -12.62
N GLN A 351 -11.23 -6.26 -12.56
CA GLN A 351 -10.45 -7.48 -12.37
C GLN A 351 -10.70 -8.12 -11.00
N TYR A 352 -10.99 -7.29 -9.95
CA TYR A 352 -11.34 -7.74 -8.59
C TYR A 352 -12.80 -7.43 -8.27
N VAL A 353 -13.64 -8.46 -8.35
CA VAL A 353 -15.10 -8.34 -8.12
C VAL A 353 -15.49 -8.36 -6.64
N ASP A 354 -14.58 -8.75 -5.74
CA ASP A 354 -14.82 -8.81 -4.30
C ASP A 354 -14.86 -7.41 -3.63
N GLY A 355 -14.52 -6.39 -4.40
CA GLY A 355 -14.41 -5.00 -3.98
C GLY A 355 -12.98 -4.61 -3.62
N THR A 356 -12.48 -3.56 -4.29
CA THR A 356 -11.12 -3.08 -4.06
C THR A 356 -11.06 -1.56 -4.11
N VAL A 357 -10.55 -0.98 -3.04
CA VAL A 357 -9.91 0.33 -3.01
C VAL A 357 -8.44 0.12 -2.67
N PHE A 358 -7.54 0.40 -3.62
CA PHE A 358 -6.11 0.19 -3.46
C PHE A 358 -5.39 1.53 -3.48
N ILE A 359 -5.00 2.02 -2.30
CA ILE A 359 -4.48 3.37 -2.12
C ILE A 359 -2.97 3.42 -2.38
N GLU A 360 -2.51 4.34 -3.25
CA GLU A 360 -1.10 4.55 -3.56
C GLU A 360 -0.72 6.03 -3.70
N GLY A 361 -1.70 6.90 -3.99
CA GLY A 361 -1.47 8.32 -4.16
C GLY A 361 -2.07 9.14 -3.02
N LEU A 362 -1.25 9.94 -2.34
CA LEU A 362 -1.68 10.89 -1.32
C LEU A 362 -0.92 12.19 -1.52
N VAL A 363 -1.65 13.30 -1.69
CA VAL A 363 -1.04 14.62 -1.88
C VAL A 363 -1.82 15.70 -1.15
N PHE A 364 -1.10 16.61 -0.49
CA PHE A 364 -1.69 17.82 0.08
C PHE A 364 -1.66 18.94 -0.96
N PHE A 365 -2.84 19.50 -1.25
CA PHE A 365 -2.98 20.52 -2.27
C PHE A 365 -4.06 21.54 -1.91
N LYS A 366 -3.71 22.82 -1.90
CA LYS A 366 -4.64 23.94 -1.59
C LYS A 366 -5.44 23.72 -0.30
N GLY A 367 -4.76 23.27 0.75
CA GLY A 367 -5.36 23.07 2.07
C GLY A 367 -6.12 21.76 2.28
N LYS A 368 -6.15 20.87 1.28
CA LYS A 368 -6.87 19.59 1.33
C LYS A 368 -5.95 18.42 1.01
N TRP A 369 -6.30 17.24 1.53
CA TRP A 369 -5.68 15.98 1.14
C TRP A 369 -6.48 15.30 0.04
N TYR A 370 -5.81 14.89 -1.02
CA TYR A 370 -6.36 14.11 -2.11
C TYR A 370 -5.77 12.70 -2.05
N LEU A 371 -6.65 11.71 -1.91
CA LEU A 371 -6.32 10.29 -1.90
C LEU A 371 -6.73 9.70 -3.25
N TYR A 372 -5.74 9.29 -4.04
CA TYR A 372 -5.95 8.60 -5.32
C TYR A 372 -5.79 7.10 -5.11
N TYR A 373 -6.69 6.32 -5.68
CA TYR A 373 -6.75 4.89 -5.44
C TYR A 373 -7.19 4.10 -6.68
N GLY A 374 -6.74 2.82 -6.75
CA GLY A 374 -7.21 1.85 -7.72
C GLY A 374 -8.59 1.32 -7.32
N CYS A 375 -9.49 1.25 -8.30
CA CYS A 375 -10.84 0.74 -8.16
C CYS A 375 -10.95 -0.60 -8.87
N ALA A 376 -11.14 -1.70 -8.12
CA ALA A 376 -11.28 -3.06 -8.63
C ALA A 376 -10.20 -3.47 -9.65
N ASP A 377 -8.97 -2.92 -9.52
CA ASP A 377 -7.84 -3.07 -10.46
C ASP A 377 -8.17 -2.72 -11.91
N SER A 378 -9.03 -1.74 -12.14
CA SER A 378 -9.46 -1.40 -13.50
C SER A 378 -9.61 0.09 -13.77
N MET A 379 -9.77 0.91 -12.73
CA MET A 379 -9.98 2.36 -12.86
C MET A 379 -9.29 3.11 -11.71
N VAL A 380 -9.18 4.43 -11.85
CA VAL A 380 -8.68 5.32 -10.81
C VAL A 380 -9.80 6.15 -10.23
N GLY A 381 -9.90 6.16 -8.91
CA GLY A 381 -10.77 7.03 -8.14
C GLY A 381 -10.00 8.10 -7.36
N VAL A 382 -10.74 9.08 -6.85
CA VAL A 382 -10.25 10.11 -5.93
C VAL A 382 -11.21 10.30 -4.76
N ALA A 383 -10.66 10.50 -3.57
CA ALA A 383 -11.38 10.96 -2.39
C ALA A 383 -10.63 12.15 -1.77
N VAL A 384 -11.37 13.07 -1.16
CA VAL A 384 -10.83 14.34 -0.65
C VAL A 384 -11.13 14.46 0.84
N TYR A 385 -10.14 14.86 1.61
CA TYR A 385 -10.29 15.24 3.00
C TYR A 385 -9.92 16.71 3.20
N ASP A 386 -10.87 17.47 3.76
CA ASP A 386 -10.70 18.87 4.12
C ASP A 386 -10.53 18.97 5.65
N PRO A 387 -9.31 19.26 6.17
CA PRO A 387 -9.10 19.37 7.61
C PRO A 387 -9.90 20.50 8.29
N GLN A 388 -10.34 21.51 7.52
CA GLN A 388 -11.15 22.62 8.03
C GLN A 388 -12.65 22.28 8.08
N ASN A 389 -13.07 21.24 7.32
CA ASN A 389 -14.46 20.80 7.25
C ASN A 389 -14.50 19.27 7.36
N LYS A 390 -14.22 18.76 8.56
CA LYS A 390 -14.16 17.31 8.84
C LYS A 390 -15.54 16.69 8.63
N ALA A 391 -15.69 15.94 7.55
CA ALA A 391 -16.80 15.02 7.39
C ALA A 391 -16.53 13.74 8.19
N GLU A 392 -17.58 13.06 8.66
CA GLU A 392 -17.43 11.68 9.15
C GLU A 392 -16.93 10.81 7.99
N GLY A 393 -15.77 10.19 8.17
CA GLY A 393 -15.19 9.30 7.15
C GLY A 393 -15.98 7.99 7.01
N ASP A 394 -15.59 7.18 6.03
CA ASP A 394 -16.19 5.85 5.75
C ASP A 394 -15.91 4.82 6.85
N MET A 395 -16.10 5.20 8.09
CA MET A 395 -16.05 4.27 9.21
C MET A 395 -17.29 3.40 9.22
N LEU A 396 -17.14 2.18 9.66
CA LEU A 396 -18.29 1.32 9.88
C LEU A 396 -19.19 1.91 10.97
N PRO A 397 -20.50 1.85 10.79
CA PRO A 397 -21.45 2.22 11.84
C PRO A 397 -21.34 1.31 13.07
#